data_1b1a7dff70f2df037cd45bf43ef35faa
#
_entry.id   1b1a7dff70f2df037cd45bf43ef35faa
#
_cell.length_a   1.000
_cell.length_b   1.000
_cell.length_c   1.000
_cell.angle_alpha   90.00
_cell.angle_beta   90.00
_cell.angle_gamma   90.00
#
_symmetry.space_group_name_H-M   'P 1'
#
loop_
_entity.id
_entity.type
_entity.pdbx_description
1 polymer ?
#
loop_
_entity_poly.entity_id
_entity_poly.type
_entity_poly.pdbx_seq_one_letter_code
_entity_poly.pdbx_strand_id
1 'polypeptide(L)'
;MPESLSPPFLAPGDGIALVSVSRFGESAVMEQAESWIRSQGFTPFRAPNLGARSHQFGGDDATRAADVNWAIANPEVKAIWSIRGGYGAVRMVDAIDWSSLKAQPKWLIGFSDFTMLLGHAYQQGLCAVHSWMPIQLPTSTPKSVDSLA
;
A
#
# COMPACT_ATOMS: atom_id res chain seq x y z
N MET A 1 -10.35 25.12 3.22
CA MET A 1 -10.06 23.70 3.51
C MET A 1 -8.71 23.66 4.23
N PRO A 2 -8.53 22.84 5.24
CA PRO A 2 -7.19 22.68 5.82
C PRO A 2 -6.24 22.21 4.71
N GLU A 3 -5.02 22.72 4.74
CA GLU A 3 -3.99 22.35 3.80
C GLU A 3 -3.68 20.86 3.95
N SER A 4 -3.81 20.08 2.87
CA SER A 4 -3.56 18.64 2.91
C SER A 4 -2.06 18.38 2.98
N LEU A 5 -1.65 17.49 3.89
CA LEU A 5 -0.27 17.06 4.03
C LEU A 5 0.08 16.10 2.87
N SER A 6 0.97 16.56 2.00
CA SER A 6 1.51 15.72 0.92
C SER A 6 2.83 15.12 1.37
N PRO A 7 3.01 13.78 1.25
CA PRO A 7 4.34 13.20 1.40
C PRO A 7 5.32 13.79 0.37
N PRO A 8 6.63 13.81 0.66
CA PRO A 8 7.63 14.15 -0.34
C PRO A 8 7.55 13.22 -1.56
N PHE A 9 7.91 13.71 -2.74
CA PHE A 9 8.06 12.86 -3.92
C PHE A 9 9.10 11.77 -3.65
N LEU A 10 8.88 10.59 -4.23
CA LEU A 10 9.82 9.48 -4.10
C LEU A 10 11.13 9.82 -4.83
N ALA A 11 12.24 9.50 -4.18
CA ALA A 11 13.59 9.59 -4.74
C ALA A 11 14.13 8.20 -5.06
N PRO A 12 15.08 8.06 -6.01
CA PRO A 12 15.72 6.78 -6.29
C PRO A 12 16.25 6.13 -5.01
N GLY A 13 15.95 4.84 -4.84
CA GLY A 13 16.30 4.07 -3.65
C GLY A 13 15.26 4.07 -2.53
N ASP A 14 14.26 4.95 -2.56
CA ASP A 14 13.20 4.97 -1.55
C ASP A 14 12.44 3.65 -1.46
N GLY A 15 12.00 3.32 -0.25
CA GLY A 15 11.30 2.08 0.05
C GLY A 15 9.81 2.13 -0.31
N ILE A 16 9.34 1.10 -1.00
CA ILE A 16 7.92 0.85 -1.25
C ILE A 16 7.54 -0.45 -0.55
N ALA A 17 6.64 -0.37 0.44
CA ALA A 17 6.13 -1.53 1.15
C ALA A 17 4.91 -2.11 0.43
N LEU A 18 4.94 -3.43 0.25
CA LEU A 18 3.81 -4.21 -0.25
C LEU A 18 3.00 -4.75 0.93
N VAL A 19 1.69 -4.50 0.92
CA VAL A 19 0.74 -4.92 1.96
C VAL A 19 -0.48 -5.60 1.35
N SER A 20 -1.17 -6.43 2.13
CA SER A 20 -2.50 -6.96 1.82
C SER A 20 -3.51 -6.43 2.83
N VAL A 21 -4.37 -5.51 2.43
CA VAL A 21 -5.42 -4.97 3.32
C VAL A 21 -6.77 -5.68 3.15
N SER A 22 -6.90 -6.46 2.11
CA SER A 22 -8.15 -7.12 1.68
C SER A 22 -7.90 -8.62 1.48
N ARG A 23 -8.01 -9.09 0.25
CA ARG A 23 -7.79 -10.48 -0.11
C ARG A 23 -6.29 -10.82 -0.13
N PHE A 24 -5.95 -12.10 0.12
CA PHE A 24 -4.58 -12.60 -0.01
C PHE A 24 -4.05 -12.45 -1.45
N GLY A 25 -2.75 -12.22 -1.59
CA GLY A 25 -2.05 -12.22 -2.87
C GLY A 25 -1.30 -13.54 -3.12
N GLU A 26 -1.12 -13.88 -4.39
CA GLU A 26 -0.30 -15.01 -4.80
C GLU A 26 1.18 -14.61 -4.84
N SER A 27 2.09 -15.57 -4.59
CA SER A 27 3.54 -15.31 -4.60
C SER A 27 4.02 -14.68 -5.90
N ALA A 28 3.49 -15.15 -7.04
CA ALA A 28 3.84 -14.61 -8.35
C ALA A 28 3.54 -13.11 -8.47
N VAL A 29 2.43 -12.63 -7.89
CA VAL A 29 2.08 -11.20 -7.89
C VAL A 29 3.09 -10.41 -7.05
N MET A 30 3.50 -10.94 -5.90
CA MET A 30 4.49 -10.30 -5.04
C MET A 30 5.85 -10.19 -5.72
N GLU A 31 6.30 -11.26 -6.36
CA GLU A 31 7.58 -11.31 -7.08
C GLU A 31 7.59 -10.34 -8.28
N GLN A 32 6.50 -10.29 -9.03
CA GLN A 32 6.33 -9.33 -10.13
C GLN A 32 6.34 -7.88 -9.62
N ALA A 33 5.65 -7.60 -8.51
CA ALA A 33 5.63 -6.28 -7.88
C ALA A 33 7.04 -5.85 -7.46
N GLU A 34 7.78 -6.72 -6.79
CA GLU A 34 9.16 -6.43 -6.38
C GLU A 34 10.07 -6.19 -7.57
N SER A 35 9.97 -7.02 -8.61
CA SER A 35 10.75 -6.86 -9.83
C SER A 35 10.46 -5.52 -10.50
N TRP A 36 9.19 -5.14 -10.59
CA TRP A 36 8.79 -3.86 -11.16
C TRP A 36 9.31 -2.69 -10.31
N ILE A 37 9.15 -2.74 -8.99
CA ILE A 37 9.65 -1.69 -8.07
C ILE A 37 11.17 -1.48 -8.26
N ARG A 38 11.93 -2.57 -8.32
CA ARG A 38 13.38 -2.50 -8.57
C ARG A 38 13.71 -1.91 -9.94
N SER A 39 12.94 -2.25 -10.97
CA SER A 39 13.14 -1.73 -12.33
C SER A 39 12.88 -0.23 -12.41
N GLN A 40 12.08 0.33 -11.50
CA GLN A 40 11.83 1.77 -11.39
C GLN A 40 12.86 2.50 -10.49
N GLY A 41 13.86 1.78 -9.97
CA GLY A 41 14.91 2.36 -9.13
C GLY A 41 14.56 2.48 -7.65
N PHE A 42 13.49 1.82 -7.19
CA PHE A 42 13.04 1.82 -5.79
C PHE A 42 13.38 0.52 -5.07
N THR A 43 13.26 0.52 -3.76
CA THR A 43 13.53 -0.65 -2.90
C THR A 43 12.23 -1.27 -2.44
N PRO A 44 11.89 -2.52 -2.85
CA PRO A 44 10.69 -3.18 -2.36
C PRO A 44 10.89 -3.74 -0.96
N PHE A 45 9.87 -3.61 -0.15
CA PHE A 45 9.74 -4.24 1.16
C PHE A 45 8.47 -5.10 1.19
N ARG A 46 8.59 -6.35 1.63
CA ARG A 46 7.41 -7.15 1.99
C ARG A 46 7.04 -6.87 3.43
N ALA A 47 5.77 -6.58 3.67
CA ALA A 47 5.27 -6.59 5.05
C ALA A 47 5.47 -7.98 5.67
N PRO A 48 5.69 -8.07 7.00
CA PRO A 48 6.07 -9.33 7.65
C PRO A 48 5.10 -10.50 7.42
N ASN A 49 3.81 -10.19 7.28
CA ASN A 49 2.77 -11.21 7.08
C ASN A 49 2.21 -11.21 5.64
N LEU A 50 2.87 -10.53 4.70
CA LEU A 50 2.46 -10.54 3.30
C LEU A 50 2.50 -11.99 2.77
N GLY A 51 1.38 -12.50 2.29
CA GLY A 51 1.22 -13.90 1.93
C GLY A 51 0.45 -14.73 2.95
N ALA A 52 0.17 -14.19 4.14
CA ALA A 52 -0.73 -14.83 5.10
C ALA A 52 -2.13 -15.01 4.50
N ARG A 53 -2.83 -16.04 4.97
CA ARG A 53 -4.20 -16.35 4.55
C ARG A 53 -5.08 -16.66 5.75
N SER A 54 -6.26 -16.04 5.77
CA SER A 54 -7.35 -16.38 6.66
C SER A 54 -8.64 -16.35 5.84
N HIS A 55 -9.14 -17.51 5.43
CA HIS A 55 -10.21 -17.64 4.45
C HIS A 55 -9.85 -16.89 3.15
N GLN A 56 -10.63 -15.90 2.76
CA GLN A 56 -10.35 -15.07 1.58
C GLN A 56 -9.36 -13.94 1.83
N PHE A 57 -9.04 -13.63 3.10
CA PHE A 57 -8.25 -12.46 3.49
C PHE A 57 -6.75 -12.74 3.49
N GLY A 58 -5.97 -11.70 3.32
CA GLY A 58 -4.52 -11.70 3.48
C GLY A 58 -4.07 -11.70 4.96
N GLY A 59 -4.59 -12.65 5.74
CA GLY A 59 -4.51 -12.71 7.17
C GLY A 59 -5.78 -12.22 7.87
N ASP A 60 -5.88 -12.39 9.18
CA ASP A 60 -6.98 -11.82 9.97
C ASP A 60 -6.90 -10.28 10.03
N ASP A 61 -7.90 -9.65 10.61
CA ASP A 61 -7.97 -8.18 10.64
C ASP A 61 -6.78 -7.57 11.38
N ALA A 62 -6.35 -8.19 12.50
CA ALA A 62 -5.23 -7.72 13.29
C ALA A 62 -3.89 -7.86 12.54
N THR A 63 -3.69 -8.98 11.84
CA THR A 63 -2.50 -9.26 11.03
C THR A 63 -2.36 -8.24 9.89
N ARG A 64 -3.45 -7.95 9.18
CA ARG A 64 -3.45 -6.98 8.07
C ARG A 64 -3.18 -5.55 8.55
N ALA A 65 -3.76 -5.17 9.69
CA ALA A 65 -3.50 -3.87 10.32
C ALA A 65 -2.05 -3.77 10.81
N ALA A 66 -1.50 -4.83 11.42
CA ALA A 66 -0.12 -4.87 11.87
C ALA A 66 0.87 -4.65 10.72
N ASP A 67 0.62 -5.21 9.53
CA ASP A 67 1.47 -5.02 8.36
C ASP A 67 1.47 -3.57 7.87
N VAL A 68 0.31 -2.92 7.84
CA VAL A 68 0.24 -1.49 7.48
C VAL A 68 0.95 -0.64 8.54
N ASN A 69 0.74 -0.92 9.83
CA ASN A 69 1.39 -0.19 10.91
C ASN A 69 2.91 -0.40 10.93
N TRP A 70 3.37 -1.62 10.60
CA TRP A 70 4.80 -1.87 10.38
C TRP A 70 5.37 -0.99 9.26
N ALA A 71 4.68 -0.89 8.14
CA ALA A 71 5.11 -0.05 7.03
C ALA A 71 5.10 1.45 7.40
N ILE A 72 4.12 1.88 8.20
CA ILE A 72 4.06 3.25 8.73
C ILE A 72 5.27 3.52 9.64
N ALA A 73 5.61 2.60 10.53
CA ALA A 73 6.70 2.76 11.49
C ALA A 73 8.11 2.62 10.86
N ASN A 74 8.24 1.96 9.72
CA ASN A 74 9.53 1.73 9.08
C ASN A 74 10.06 3.02 8.41
N PRO A 75 11.18 3.61 8.87
CA PRO A 75 11.69 4.88 8.33
C PRO A 75 12.19 4.77 6.87
N GLU A 76 12.52 3.58 6.39
CA GLU A 76 12.98 3.34 5.02
C GLU A 76 11.81 3.30 4.03
N VAL A 77 10.59 3.05 4.51
CA VAL A 77 9.38 3.02 3.68
C VAL A 77 8.87 4.44 3.45
N LYS A 78 8.66 4.81 2.19
CA LYS A 78 8.11 6.11 1.77
C LYS A 78 6.75 5.98 1.09
N ALA A 79 6.44 4.78 0.59
CA ALA A 79 5.14 4.47 0.01
C ALA A 79 4.64 3.10 0.49
N ILE A 80 3.33 2.97 0.65
CA ILE A 80 2.63 1.75 1.04
C ILE A 80 1.67 1.41 -0.09
N TRP A 81 1.91 0.27 -0.74
CA TRP A 81 1.20 -0.15 -1.94
C TRP A 81 0.47 -1.46 -1.69
N SER A 82 -0.86 -1.45 -1.83
CA SER A 82 -1.64 -2.67 -1.70
C SER A 82 -1.45 -3.56 -2.91
N ILE A 83 -1.16 -4.85 -2.71
CA ILE A 83 -0.96 -5.80 -3.82
C ILE A 83 -2.23 -6.08 -4.61
N ARG A 84 -3.39 -5.99 -3.98
CA ARG A 84 -4.71 -6.15 -4.61
C ARG A 84 -5.84 -5.65 -3.71
N GLY A 85 -7.02 -5.54 -4.29
CA GLY A 85 -8.26 -5.30 -3.59
C GLY A 85 -8.99 -6.58 -3.16
N GLY A 86 -10.30 -6.49 -3.06
CA GLY A 86 -11.21 -7.54 -2.61
C GLY A 86 -12.22 -6.98 -1.63
N TYR A 87 -12.25 -7.52 -0.41
CA TYR A 87 -13.03 -7.03 0.71
C TYR A 87 -12.22 -7.20 2.00
N GLY A 88 -12.43 -6.32 2.96
CA GLY A 88 -11.92 -6.46 4.32
C GLY A 88 -11.18 -5.24 4.87
N ALA A 89 -10.85 -4.25 4.05
CA ALA A 89 -10.18 -3.03 4.51
C ALA A 89 -10.99 -2.30 5.58
N VAL A 90 -12.31 -2.23 5.42
CA VAL A 90 -13.23 -1.62 6.40
C VAL A 90 -13.15 -2.26 7.79
N ARG A 91 -12.78 -3.54 7.87
CA ARG A 91 -12.71 -4.28 9.14
C ARG A 91 -11.47 -3.94 9.98
N MET A 92 -10.42 -3.39 9.34
CA MET A 92 -9.14 -3.15 9.98
C MET A 92 -8.70 -1.67 9.96
N VAL A 93 -9.44 -0.82 9.26
CA VAL A 93 -9.05 0.57 9.03
C VAL A 93 -8.94 1.38 10.33
N ASP A 94 -9.77 1.09 11.34
CA ASP A 94 -9.73 1.77 12.64
C ASP A 94 -8.51 1.36 13.49
N ALA A 95 -7.87 0.22 13.16
CA ALA A 95 -6.66 -0.25 13.84
C ALA A 95 -5.35 0.29 13.23
N ILE A 96 -5.44 1.14 12.22
CA ILE A 96 -4.29 1.82 11.60
C ILE A 96 -3.82 2.97 12.50
N ASP A 97 -2.51 3.10 12.64
CA ASP A 97 -1.89 4.21 13.37
C ASP A 97 -1.84 5.49 12.49
N TRP A 98 -3.01 6.10 12.33
CA TRP A 98 -3.15 7.34 11.56
C TRP A 98 -2.34 8.50 12.15
N SER A 99 -2.10 8.51 13.47
CA SER A 99 -1.34 9.56 14.12
C SER A 99 0.13 9.53 13.71
N SER A 100 0.73 8.36 13.70
CA SER A 100 2.11 8.18 13.21
C SER A 100 2.23 8.46 11.72
N LEU A 101 1.26 8.03 10.91
CA LEU A 101 1.25 8.34 9.47
C LEU A 101 1.13 9.86 9.23
N LYS A 102 0.37 10.57 10.04
CA LYS A 102 0.25 12.03 9.96
C LYS A 102 1.53 12.75 10.39
N ALA A 103 2.22 12.23 11.40
CA ALA A 103 3.50 12.78 11.86
C ALA A 103 4.63 12.57 10.84
N GLN A 104 4.60 11.47 10.10
CA GLN A 104 5.56 11.13 9.04
C GLN A 104 4.80 10.65 7.79
N PRO A 105 4.27 11.56 6.96
CA PRO A 105 3.43 11.21 5.83
C PRO A 105 4.15 10.31 4.83
N LYS A 106 3.45 9.25 4.40
CA LYS A 106 3.88 8.33 3.35
C LYS A 106 2.77 8.20 2.32
N TRP A 107 3.13 7.90 1.08
CA TRP A 107 2.17 7.66 0.03
C TRP A 107 1.38 6.38 0.30
N LEU A 108 0.06 6.46 0.32
CA LEU A 108 -0.84 5.32 0.27
C LEU A 108 -1.30 5.14 -1.16
N ILE A 109 -1.06 3.97 -1.76
CA ILE A 109 -1.30 3.73 -3.18
C ILE A 109 -2.21 2.50 -3.35
N GLY A 110 -3.29 2.65 -4.10
CA GLY A 110 -4.22 1.57 -4.41
C GLY A 110 -5.58 2.07 -4.84
N PHE A 111 -6.51 1.14 -5.07
CA PHE A 111 -7.90 1.44 -5.43
C PHE A 111 -8.84 0.32 -4.97
N SER A 112 -10.08 0.28 -5.45
CA SER A 112 -11.08 -0.72 -5.07
C SER A 112 -11.31 -0.69 -3.55
N ASP A 113 -11.24 -1.81 -2.84
CA ASP A 113 -11.42 -1.88 -1.39
C ASP A 113 -10.39 -1.02 -0.61
N PHE A 114 -9.20 -0.81 -1.17
CA PHE A 114 -8.18 0.09 -0.59
C PHE A 114 -8.69 1.55 -0.47
N THR A 115 -9.74 1.92 -1.18
CA THR A 115 -10.38 3.24 -1.08
C THR A 115 -10.83 3.55 0.34
N MET A 116 -11.07 2.55 1.17
CA MET A 116 -11.36 2.73 2.60
C MET A 116 -10.20 3.45 3.31
N LEU A 117 -8.95 3.05 3.02
CA LEU A 117 -7.76 3.72 3.57
C LEU A 117 -7.57 5.10 2.95
N LEU A 118 -7.82 5.26 1.65
CA LEU A 118 -7.72 6.57 0.98
C LEU A 118 -8.70 7.57 1.59
N GLY A 119 -9.94 7.14 1.85
CA GLY A 119 -10.97 7.96 2.49
C GLY A 119 -10.59 8.39 3.91
N HIS A 120 -10.05 7.47 4.71
CA HIS A 120 -9.57 7.78 6.07
C HIS A 120 -8.34 8.71 6.04
N ALA A 121 -7.40 8.48 5.12
CA ALA A 121 -6.26 9.38 4.91
C ALA A 121 -6.74 10.80 4.61
N TYR A 122 -7.71 10.94 3.71
CA TYR A 122 -8.31 12.24 3.39
C TYR A 122 -8.92 12.92 4.63
N GLN A 123 -9.67 12.16 5.47
CA GLN A 123 -10.23 12.69 6.72
C GLN A 123 -9.13 13.15 7.71
N GLN A 124 -7.96 12.54 7.67
CA GLN A 124 -6.79 12.95 8.46
C GLN A 124 -6.02 14.14 7.83
N GLY A 125 -6.44 14.61 6.67
CA GLY A 125 -5.76 15.68 5.92
C GLY A 125 -4.51 15.19 5.19
N LEU A 126 -4.43 13.89 4.85
CA LEU A 126 -3.31 13.29 4.13
C LEU A 126 -3.63 13.14 2.64
N CYS A 127 -2.65 13.42 1.78
CA CYS A 127 -2.71 13.07 0.38
C CYS A 127 -2.44 11.57 0.17
N ALA A 128 -3.17 10.97 -0.77
CA ALA A 128 -3.02 9.56 -1.14
C ALA A 128 -3.27 9.39 -2.64
N VAL A 129 -2.88 8.27 -3.21
CA VAL A 129 -2.93 8.02 -4.66
C VAL A 129 -3.92 6.90 -4.98
N HIS A 130 -5.00 7.25 -5.66
CA HIS A 130 -5.89 6.27 -6.27
C HIS A 130 -5.27 5.79 -7.59
N SER A 131 -4.70 4.59 -7.59
CA SER A 131 -3.96 4.04 -8.72
C SER A 131 -4.05 2.52 -8.78
N TRP A 132 -3.61 1.94 -9.91
CA TRP A 132 -3.55 0.50 -10.11
C TRP A 132 -2.70 -0.21 -9.04
N MET A 133 -2.89 -1.51 -8.91
CA MET A 133 -2.21 -2.36 -7.92
C MET A 133 -1.46 -3.52 -8.62
N PRO A 134 -0.46 -4.12 -7.98
CA PRO A 134 0.39 -5.17 -8.55
C PRO A 134 -0.35 -6.33 -9.23
N ILE A 135 -1.51 -6.72 -8.73
CA ILE A 135 -2.34 -7.79 -9.36
C ILE A 135 -2.66 -7.49 -10.84
N GLN A 136 -2.59 -6.23 -11.27
CA GLN A 136 -2.89 -5.80 -12.63
C GLN A 136 -1.66 -5.76 -13.54
N LEU A 137 -0.44 -5.89 -13.00
CA LEU A 137 0.80 -5.83 -13.80
C LEU A 137 0.76 -6.73 -15.05
N PRO A 138 0.32 -8.02 -14.96
CA PRO A 138 0.33 -8.90 -16.13
C PRO A 138 -0.62 -8.48 -17.25
N THR A 139 -1.64 -7.69 -16.94
CA THR A 139 -2.71 -7.31 -17.88
C THR A 139 -2.73 -5.82 -18.21
N SER A 140 -1.87 -5.03 -17.57
CA SER A 140 -1.77 -3.59 -17.79
C SER A 140 -0.97 -3.27 -19.05
N THR A 141 -1.37 -2.21 -19.74
CA THR A 141 -0.58 -1.70 -20.86
C THR A 141 0.67 -0.97 -20.34
N PRO A 142 1.78 -0.93 -21.10
CA PRO A 142 2.97 -0.17 -20.72
C PRO A 142 2.63 1.28 -20.31
N LYS A 143 1.79 1.95 -21.09
CA LYS A 143 1.36 3.33 -20.79
C LYS A 143 0.65 3.47 -19.45
N SER A 144 -0.16 2.49 -19.04
CA SER A 144 -0.83 2.50 -17.73
C SER A 144 0.16 2.27 -16.59
N VAL A 145 1.15 1.42 -16.81
CA VAL A 145 2.22 1.12 -15.85
C VAL A 145 3.12 2.34 -15.66
N ASP A 146 3.51 2.97 -16.76
CA ASP A 146 4.39 4.15 -16.77
C ASP A 146 3.74 5.37 -16.08
N SER A 147 2.41 5.38 -15.94
CA SER A 147 1.70 6.50 -15.28
C SER A 147 1.95 6.60 -13.78
N LEU A 148 2.51 5.57 -13.16
CA LEU A 148 2.85 5.58 -11.72
C LEU A 148 4.36 5.84 -11.50
N ALA A 149 5.16 5.67 -12.53
CA ALA A 149 6.60 5.96 -12.50
C ALA A 149 6.86 7.44 -12.73
#